data_f9f7a7e749344e0a9ef73f178dbc9f9d
#
_entry.id   f9f7a7e749344e0a9ef73f178dbc9f9d
#
_cell.length_a   1.000
_cell.length_b   1.000
_cell.length_c   1.000
_cell.angle_alpha   90.00
_cell.angle_beta   90.00
_cell.angle_gamma   90.00
#
_symmetry.space_group_name_H-M   'P 1'
#
loop_
_entity.id
_entity.type
_entity.pdbx_description
1 polymer ?
#
loop_
_entity_poly.entity_id
_entity_poly.type
_entity_poly.pdbx_seq_one_letter_code
_entity_poly.pdbx_strand_id
1 'polypeptide(L)'
;GTAKWGNVTDINSTSIGIELDNDGFSTFSDPQIQSLILVLATLKKGYNIPTSNFIGHSDIAPGRKVDPNANFPWKKLSEHGFGNWQDAILLDSVPQNFNPQEALRIIGYNTSNLTAAIGAFKLHFIQTDLTAILTEEDKKVLYNLYKKYL
;
A
#
# COMPACT_ATOMS: atom_id res chain seq x y z
N GLY A 1 11.60 14.89 5.12
CA GLY A 1 11.52 14.48 3.73
C GLY A 1 10.15 14.73 3.12
N THR A 2 10.09 14.65 1.84
CA THR A 2 8.86 14.89 1.09
C THR A 2 8.06 13.60 0.99
N ALA A 3 7.02 13.48 1.80
CA ALA A 3 6.06 12.39 1.70
C ALA A 3 4.76 12.92 1.09
N LYS A 4 4.09 12.08 0.31
CA LYS A 4 2.85 12.46 -0.36
C LYS A 4 1.95 11.24 -0.49
N TRP A 5 0.66 11.44 -0.27
CA TRP A 5 -0.34 10.43 -0.54
C TRP A 5 -1.62 11.11 -1.05
N GLY A 6 -2.04 10.76 -2.26
CA GLY A 6 -3.13 11.46 -2.91
C GLY A 6 -2.81 12.94 -3.07
N ASN A 7 -3.68 13.79 -2.57
CA ASN A 7 -3.49 15.24 -2.60
C ASN A 7 -2.85 15.79 -1.31
N VAL A 8 -2.52 14.91 -0.36
CA VAL A 8 -1.95 15.32 0.94
C VAL A 8 -0.43 15.35 0.83
N THR A 9 0.15 16.51 1.06
CA THR A 9 1.61 16.73 0.99
C THR A 9 2.26 16.94 2.35
N ASP A 10 1.47 17.25 3.38
CA ASP A 10 1.97 17.43 4.75
C ASP A 10 1.59 16.22 5.61
N ILE A 11 2.15 15.07 5.24
CA ILE A 11 1.83 13.80 5.88
C ILE A 11 2.22 13.80 7.35
N ASN A 12 3.37 14.39 7.71
CA ASN A 12 3.84 14.39 9.10
C ASN A 12 2.86 15.08 10.06
N SER A 13 2.16 16.11 9.58
CA SER A 13 1.21 16.87 10.42
C SER A 13 -0.19 16.26 10.41
N THR A 14 -0.50 15.38 9.47
CA THR A 14 -1.87 14.88 9.24
C THR A 14 -1.99 13.38 9.43
N SER A 15 -0.94 12.71 9.91
CA SER A 15 -0.95 11.25 10.06
C SER A 15 -0.38 10.82 11.42
N ILE A 16 -0.61 9.55 11.74
CA ILE A 16 -0.02 8.87 12.88
C ILE A 16 0.94 7.81 12.33
N GLY A 17 2.21 7.89 12.74
CA GLY A 17 3.20 6.90 12.35
C GLY A 17 3.37 5.82 13.42
N ILE A 18 3.46 4.58 13.00
CA ILE A 18 3.76 3.44 13.87
C ILE A 18 5.00 2.76 13.33
N GLU A 19 6.02 2.62 14.18
CA GLU A 19 7.21 1.86 13.86
C GLU A 19 7.11 0.47 14.50
N LEU A 20 7.44 -0.55 13.71
CA LEU A 20 7.48 -1.93 14.18
C LEU A 20 8.94 -2.38 14.27
N ASP A 21 9.28 -3.04 15.37
CA ASP A 21 10.61 -3.65 15.52
C ASP A 21 10.75 -4.79 14.51
N ASN A 22 11.67 -4.63 13.55
CA ASN A 22 11.94 -5.59 12.50
C ASN A 22 13.27 -5.25 11.84
N ASP A 23 14.03 -6.25 11.43
CA ASP A 23 15.35 -6.07 10.81
C ASP A 23 15.30 -5.64 9.34
N GLY A 24 14.11 -5.51 8.77
CA GLY A 24 13.92 -5.16 7.35
C GLY A 24 13.85 -6.35 6.40
N PHE A 25 14.07 -7.57 6.88
CA PHE A 25 14.13 -8.79 6.06
C PHE A 25 13.24 -9.90 6.60
N SER A 26 13.09 -10.00 7.93
CA SER A 26 12.37 -11.07 8.60
C SER A 26 10.86 -10.92 8.47
N THR A 27 10.17 -12.04 8.70
CA THR A 27 8.72 -12.02 8.89
C THR A 27 8.38 -11.32 10.20
N PHE A 28 7.14 -10.89 10.32
CA PHE A 28 6.61 -10.27 11.54
C PHE A 28 5.97 -11.36 12.39
N SER A 29 6.26 -11.37 13.68
CA SER A 29 5.71 -12.39 14.58
C SER A 29 4.21 -12.22 14.75
N ASP A 30 3.50 -13.33 15.01
CA ASP A 30 2.05 -13.27 15.24
C ASP A 30 1.69 -12.39 16.43
N PRO A 31 2.38 -12.45 17.60
CA PRO A 31 2.08 -11.53 18.70
C PRO A 31 2.24 -10.06 18.33
N GLN A 32 3.26 -9.71 17.53
CA GLN A 32 3.47 -8.34 17.08
C GLN A 32 2.31 -7.87 16.20
N ILE A 33 1.87 -8.69 15.26
CA ILE A 33 0.75 -8.35 14.37
C ILE A 33 -0.57 -8.29 15.16
N GLN A 34 -0.79 -9.17 16.12
CA GLN A 34 -1.97 -9.10 16.99
C GLN A 34 -2.01 -7.79 17.77
N SER A 35 -0.87 -7.37 18.33
CA SER A 35 -0.78 -6.09 19.03
C SER A 35 -1.03 -4.91 18.09
N LEU A 36 -0.50 -4.97 16.88
CA LEU A 36 -0.72 -3.95 15.85
C LEU A 36 -2.21 -3.82 15.51
N ILE A 37 -2.90 -4.94 15.30
CA ILE A 37 -4.33 -4.95 14.98
C ILE A 37 -5.14 -4.26 16.09
N LEU A 38 -4.84 -4.51 17.35
CA LEU A 38 -5.50 -3.86 18.48
C LEU A 38 -5.28 -2.35 18.47
N VAL A 39 -4.05 -1.91 18.24
CA VAL A 39 -3.72 -0.48 18.16
C VAL A 39 -4.45 0.16 16.98
N LEU A 40 -4.41 -0.46 15.81
CA LEU A 40 -5.07 0.07 14.62
C LEU A 40 -6.59 0.18 14.78
N ALA A 41 -7.22 -0.80 15.45
CA ALA A 41 -8.66 -0.76 15.73
C ALA A 41 -9.00 0.44 16.59
N THR A 42 -8.21 0.70 17.63
CA THR A 42 -8.39 1.84 18.51
C THR A 42 -8.24 3.17 17.77
N LEU A 43 -7.21 3.29 16.95
CA LEU A 43 -6.95 4.50 16.20
C LEU A 43 -8.00 4.75 15.12
N LYS A 44 -8.39 3.70 14.40
CA LYS A 44 -9.43 3.82 13.37
C LYS A 44 -10.73 4.34 13.93
N LYS A 45 -11.15 3.79 15.07
CA LYS A 45 -12.39 4.20 15.74
C LYS A 45 -12.27 5.61 16.31
N GLY A 46 -11.14 5.91 16.97
CA GLY A 46 -10.93 7.19 17.64
C GLY A 46 -10.84 8.37 16.69
N TYR A 47 -10.28 8.17 15.51
CA TYR A 47 -10.02 9.24 14.53
C TYR A 47 -10.83 9.11 13.23
N ASN A 48 -11.72 8.12 13.13
CA ASN A 48 -12.51 7.85 11.93
C ASN A 48 -11.65 7.71 10.67
N ILE A 49 -10.56 6.94 10.77
CA ILE A 49 -9.62 6.79 9.64
C ILE A 49 -10.26 5.89 8.57
N PRO A 50 -10.38 6.37 7.32
CA PRO A 50 -10.90 5.55 6.24
C PRO A 50 -10.01 4.32 6.00
N THR A 51 -10.62 3.22 5.57
CA THR A 51 -9.90 1.97 5.27
C THR A 51 -8.71 2.18 4.34
N SER A 52 -8.87 3.00 3.29
CA SER A 52 -7.82 3.27 2.30
C SER A 52 -6.64 4.08 2.83
N ASN A 53 -6.72 4.62 4.04
CA ASN A 53 -5.69 5.49 4.61
C ASN A 53 -4.73 4.75 5.55
N PHE A 54 -4.74 3.42 5.57
CA PHE A 54 -3.73 2.61 6.26
C PHE A 54 -2.69 2.18 5.22
N ILE A 55 -1.53 2.82 5.25
CA ILE A 55 -0.52 2.74 4.19
C ILE A 55 0.86 2.57 4.79
N GLY A 56 1.82 2.13 3.96
CA GLY A 56 3.20 1.93 4.37
C GLY A 56 4.07 3.16 4.14
N HIS A 57 5.21 3.17 4.79
CA HIS A 57 6.21 4.24 4.62
C HIS A 57 6.67 4.33 3.16
N SER A 58 6.91 3.18 2.53
CA SER A 58 7.28 3.12 1.10
C SER A 58 6.20 3.68 0.18
N ASP A 59 4.92 3.56 0.56
CA ASP A 59 3.82 4.07 -0.27
C ASP A 59 3.84 5.60 -0.35
N ILE A 60 4.16 6.27 0.75
CA ILE A 60 4.18 7.75 0.80
C ILE A 60 5.51 8.35 0.37
N ALA A 61 6.55 7.52 0.23
CA ALA A 61 7.91 7.95 -0.14
C ALA A 61 8.56 6.95 -1.11
N PRO A 62 7.97 6.75 -2.32
CA PRO A 62 8.48 5.77 -3.27
C PRO A 62 9.94 6.02 -3.63
N GLY A 63 10.74 4.95 -3.66
CA GLY A 63 12.16 5.02 -4.00
C GLY A 63 13.06 5.53 -2.86
N ARG A 64 12.49 6.17 -1.86
CA ARG A 64 13.24 6.71 -0.71
C ARG A 64 13.11 5.83 0.53
N LYS A 65 11.97 5.18 0.72
CA LYS A 65 11.69 4.26 1.82
C LYS A 65 11.25 2.91 1.28
N VAL A 66 11.65 1.84 1.98
CA VAL A 66 11.39 0.46 1.58
C VAL A 66 10.74 -0.36 2.69
N ASP A 67 10.22 0.29 3.70
CA ASP A 67 9.53 -0.35 4.83
C ASP A 67 8.01 -0.09 4.76
N PRO A 68 7.18 -0.98 5.28
CA PRO A 68 7.54 -2.31 5.78
C PRO A 68 7.95 -3.26 4.64
N ASN A 69 8.77 -4.26 4.97
CA ASN A 69 9.27 -5.19 3.96
C ASN A 69 8.16 -6.06 3.36
N ALA A 70 8.49 -6.84 2.33
CA ALA A 70 7.53 -7.65 1.57
C ALA A 70 6.81 -8.73 2.39
N ASN A 71 7.28 -9.03 3.61
CA ASN A 71 6.62 -9.99 4.50
C ASN A 71 5.51 -9.36 5.35
N PHE A 72 5.32 -8.05 5.27
CA PHE A 72 4.28 -7.39 6.04
C PHE A 72 2.89 -7.87 5.59
N PRO A 73 2.01 -8.29 6.51
CA PRO A 73 0.77 -8.99 6.16
C PRO A 73 -0.35 -8.03 5.77
N TRP A 74 -0.19 -7.30 4.67
CA TRP A 74 -1.20 -6.34 4.20
C TRP A 74 -2.56 -6.97 3.95
N LYS A 75 -2.57 -8.18 3.37
CA LYS A 75 -3.83 -8.91 3.14
C LYS A 75 -4.58 -9.16 4.44
N LYS A 76 -3.87 -9.63 5.47
CA LYS A 76 -4.47 -9.89 6.80
C LYS A 76 -5.02 -8.61 7.40
N LEU A 77 -4.27 -7.50 7.31
CA LEU A 77 -4.76 -6.21 7.81
C LEU A 77 -6.00 -5.75 7.07
N SER A 78 -6.08 -5.97 5.76
CA SER A 78 -7.26 -5.60 4.97
C SER A 78 -8.51 -6.37 5.39
N GLU A 79 -8.35 -7.62 5.82
CA GLU A 79 -9.45 -8.43 6.34
C GLU A 79 -10.03 -7.86 7.65
N HIS A 80 -9.26 -7.04 8.35
CA HIS A 80 -9.69 -6.30 9.54
C HIS A 80 -10.12 -4.86 9.24
N GLY A 81 -10.14 -4.46 7.96
CA GLY A 81 -10.51 -3.11 7.55
C GLY A 81 -9.38 -2.09 7.58
N PHE A 82 -8.13 -2.53 7.66
CA PHE A 82 -6.95 -1.67 7.70
C PHE A 82 -6.20 -1.76 6.38
N GLY A 83 -6.57 -0.91 5.45
CA GLY A 83 -6.02 -0.89 4.10
C GLY A 83 -6.83 -1.75 3.13
N ASN A 84 -6.66 -1.46 1.84
CA ASN A 84 -7.27 -2.25 0.78
C ASN A 84 -6.33 -3.38 0.34
N TRP A 85 -6.92 -4.39 -0.24
CA TRP A 85 -6.21 -5.50 -0.89
C TRP A 85 -6.97 -5.92 -2.13
N GLN A 86 -6.29 -6.61 -3.02
CA GLN A 86 -6.91 -7.14 -4.22
C GLN A 86 -7.92 -8.26 -3.87
N ASP A 87 -8.95 -8.41 -4.68
CA ASP A 87 -9.87 -9.53 -4.53
C ASP A 87 -9.19 -10.85 -4.86
N ALA A 88 -9.64 -11.96 -4.23
CA ALA A 88 -9.09 -13.29 -4.49
C ALA A 88 -9.25 -13.70 -5.95
N ILE A 89 -10.34 -13.24 -6.59
CA ILE A 89 -10.62 -13.49 -8.01
C ILE A 89 -10.62 -12.13 -8.71
N LEU A 90 -9.73 -11.97 -9.68
CA LEU A 90 -9.64 -10.76 -10.50
C LEU A 90 -10.55 -10.93 -11.71
N LEU A 91 -11.76 -10.40 -11.61
CA LEU A 91 -12.82 -10.63 -12.59
C LEU A 91 -12.64 -9.82 -13.87
N ASP A 92 -12.07 -8.62 -13.77
CA ASP A 92 -12.04 -7.70 -14.89
C ASP A 92 -10.76 -7.83 -15.69
N SER A 93 -10.92 -7.99 -17.01
CA SER A 93 -9.79 -7.95 -17.94
C SER A 93 -9.27 -6.52 -18.09
N VAL A 94 -7.95 -6.41 -18.26
CA VAL A 94 -7.30 -5.10 -18.44
C VAL A 94 -7.67 -4.54 -19.82
N PRO A 95 -8.26 -3.35 -19.90
CA PRO A 95 -8.52 -2.71 -21.19
C PRO A 95 -7.23 -2.44 -21.95
N GLN A 96 -7.30 -2.46 -23.27
CA GLN A 96 -6.13 -2.22 -24.12
C GLN A 96 -5.51 -0.83 -23.89
N ASN A 97 -6.35 0.16 -23.58
CA ASN A 97 -5.92 1.54 -23.33
C ASN A 97 -5.66 1.85 -21.85
N PHE A 98 -5.53 0.83 -21.01
CA PHE A 98 -5.28 1.03 -19.59
C PHE A 98 -3.98 1.80 -19.35
N ASN A 99 -4.06 2.84 -18.50
CA ASN A 99 -2.93 3.66 -18.12
C ASN A 99 -2.51 3.35 -16.69
N PRO A 100 -1.43 2.56 -16.48
CA PRO A 100 -0.97 2.21 -15.13
C PRO A 100 -0.56 3.41 -14.29
N GLN A 101 0.05 4.43 -14.90
CA GLN A 101 0.46 5.64 -14.18
C GLN A 101 -0.74 6.35 -13.58
N GLU A 102 -1.82 6.49 -14.34
CA GLU A 102 -3.04 7.11 -13.87
C GLU A 102 -3.68 6.28 -12.75
N ALA A 103 -3.69 4.96 -12.88
CA ALA A 103 -4.22 4.07 -11.85
C ALA A 103 -3.44 4.19 -10.54
N LEU A 104 -2.10 4.23 -10.60
CA LEU A 104 -1.25 4.43 -9.43
C LEU A 104 -1.53 5.77 -8.76
N ARG A 105 -1.71 6.82 -9.58
CA ARG A 105 -2.04 8.15 -9.06
C ARG A 105 -3.39 8.15 -8.34
N ILE A 106 -4.39 7.47 -8.87
CA ILE A 106 -5.73 7.37 -8.28
C ILE A 106 -5.67 6.63 -6.94
N ILE A 107 -4.84 5.58 -6.83
CA ILE A 107 -4.63 4.90 -5.55
C ILE A 107 -4.03 5.84 -4.51
N GLY A 108 -3.14 6.74 -4.92
CA GLY A 108 -2.54 7.72 -4.03
C GLY A 108 -1.05 7.95 -4.24
N TYR A 109 -0.39 7.13 -5.07
CA TYR A 109 1.05 7.21 -5.26
C TYR A 109 1.48 8.50 -5.94
N ASN A 110 2.61 9.03 -5.49
CA ASN A 110 3.34 10.06 -6.23
C ASN A 110 4.00 9.42 -7.44
N THR A 111 3.54 9.76 -8.64
CA THR A 111 4.01 9.16 -9.89
C THR A 111 5.03 10.03 -10.63
N SER A 112 5.61 11.04 -9.97
CA SER A 112 6.65 11.87 -10.59
C SER A 112 7.88 11.05 -11.00
N ASN A 113 8.17 9.98 -10.27
CA ASN A 113 9.10 8.93 -10.68
C ASN A 113 8.29 7.63 -10.79
N LEU A 114 7.90 7.30 -12.01
CA LEU A 114 7.01 6.15 -12.24
C LEU A 114 7.65 4.83 -11.82
N THR A 115 8.93 4.64 -12.08
CA THR A 115 9.68 3.43 -11.68
C THR A 115 9.63 3.24 -10.17
N ALA A 116 9.85 4.30 -9.41
CA ALA A 116 9.76 4.26 -7.95
C ALA A 116 8.34 3.95 -7.47
N ALA A 117 7.33 4.54 -8.09
CA ALA A 117 5.92 4.28 -7.76
C ALA A 117 5.54 2.82 -8.03
N ILE A 118 5.98 2.26 -9.14
CA ILE A 118 5.78 0.83 -9.45
C ILE A 118 6.44 -0.05 -8.39
N GLY A 119 7.66 0.26 -8.00
CA GLY A 119 8.36 -0.48 -6.94
C GLY A 119 7.61 -0.47 -5.62
N ALA A 120 7.12 0.70 -5.20
CA ALA A 120 6.35 0.84 -3.97
C ALA A 120 5.02 0.07 -4.04
N PHE A 121 4.31 0.16 -5.17
CA PHE A 121 3.08 -0.59 -5.40
C PHE A 121 3.34 -2.10 -5.29
N LYS A 122 4.39 -2.61 -5.93
CA LYS A 122 4.70 -4.04 -5.93
C LYS A 122 5.14 -4.52 -4.55
N LEU A 123 5.88 -3.70 -3.81
CA LEU A 123 6.27 -4.02 -2.44
C LEU A 123 5.04 -4.23 -1.54
N HIS A 124 4.02 -3.42 -1.70
CA HIS A 124 2.79 -3.48 -0.90
C HIS A 124 1.83 -4.57 -1.39
N PHE A 125 1.51 -4.60 -2.68
CA PHE A 125 0.38 -5.37 -3.21
C PHE A 125 0.77 -6.64 -3.96
N ILE A 126 2.00 -6.79 -4.40
CA ILE A 126 2.47 -8.00 -5.10
C ILE A 126 3.32 -8.86 -4.16
N GLN A 127 4.33 -8.26 -3.53
CA GLN A 127 5.18 -8.84 -2.47
C GLN A 127 6.12 -9.97 -2.94
N THR A 128 5.74 -10.74 -3.94
CA THR A 128 6.51 -11.90 -4.42
C THR A 128 7.52 -11.55 -5.52
N ASP A 129 7.30 -10.45 -6.22
CA ASP A 129 8.20 -9.91 -7.24
C ASP A 129 8.34 -8.42 -6.98
N LEU A 130 9.56 -7.99 -6.63
CA LEU A 130 9.85 -6.60 -6.25
C LEU A 130 10.51 -5.81 -7.38
N THR A 131 10.61 -6.36 -8.59
CA THR A 131 11.14 -5.61 -9.72
C THR A 131 10.25 -4.42 -10.04
N ALA A 132 10.84 -3.32 -10.50
CA ALA A 132 10.09 -2.10 -10.83
C ALA A 132 9.50 -2.15 -12.24
N ILE A 133 9.02 -3.32 -12.64
CA ILE A 133 8.40 -3.58 -13.95
C ILE A 133 7.04 -4.22 -13.68
N LEU A 134 5.99 -3.69 -14.30
CA LEU A 134 4.65 -4.27 -14.22
C LEU A 134 4.53 -5.41 -15.23
N THR A 135 4.39 -6.63 -14.74
CA THR A 135 4.02 -7.77 -15.57
C THR A 135 2.56 -7.65 -15.99
N GLU A 136 2.11 -8.49 -16.91
CA GLU A 136 0.68 -8.50 -17.29
C GLU A 136 -0.22 -8.86 -16.10
N GLU A 137 0.22 -9.79 -15.25
CA GLU A 137 -0.52 -10.13 -14.03
C GLU A 137 -0.54 -8.97 -13.03
N ASP A 138 0.59 -8.25 -12.88
CA ASP A 138 0.67 -7.07 -12.03
C ASP A 138 -0.31 -5.99 -12.51
N LYS A 139 -0.42 -5.78 -13.82
CA LYS A 139 -1.38 -4.83 -14.40
C LYS A 139 -2.81 -5.22 -14.11
N LYS A 140 -3.11 -6.51 -14.14
CA LYS A 140 -4.44 -7.01 -13.82
C LYS A 140 -4.79 -6.76 -12.36
N VAL A 141 -3.84 -6.98 -11.46
CA VAL A 141 -3.99 -6.62 -10.03
C VAL A 141 -4.25 -5.12 -9.89
N LEU A 142 -3.40 -4.31 -10.51
CA LEU A 142 -3.51 -2.85 -10.44
C LEU A 142 -4.86 -2.37 -10.98
N TYR A 143 -5.28 -2.88 -12.13
CA TYR A 143 -6.55 -2.49 -12.74
C TYR A 143 -7.75 -2.81 -11.85
N ASN A 144 -7.80 -4.00 -11.29
CA ASN A 144 -8.90 -4.41 -10.43
C ASN A 144 -8.86 -3.69 -9.08
N LEU A 145 -7.66 -3.41 -8.56
CA LEU A 145 -7.48 -2.73 -7.27
C LEU A 145 -7.87 -1.24 -7.33
N TYR A 146 -7.38 -0.49 -8.35
CA TYR A 146 -7.58 0.96 -8.36
C TYR A 146 -9.05 1.37 -8.39
N LYS A 147 -9.91 0.50 -8.91
CA LYS A 147 -11.36 0.75 -8.93
C LYS A 147 -11.96 0.88 -7.55
N LYS A 148 -11.32 0.34 -6.53
CA LYS A 148 -11.75 0.51 -5.13
C LYS A 148 -11.50 1.92 -4.59
N TYR A 149 -10.74 2.73 -5.32
CA TYR A 149 -10.36 4.09 -4.94
C TYR A 149 -11.10 5.16 -5.75
N LEU A 150 -11.94 4.75 -6.68
CA LEU A 150 -12.74 5.66 -7.51
C LEU A 150 -13.91 6.29 -6.74
#